data_83e100326029616ae560b57cd34751b2
#
_entry.id   83e100326029616ae560b57cd34751b2
#
_cell.length_a   1.000
_cell.length_b   1.000
_cell.length_c   1.000
_cell.angle_alpha   90.00
_cell.angle_beta   90.00
_cell.angle_gamma   90.00
#
_symmetry.space_group_name_H-M   'P 1'
#
loop_
_entity.id
_entity.type
_entity.pdbx_description
1 polymer ?
#
loop_
_entity_poly.entity_id
_entity_poly.type
_entity_poly.pdbx_seq_one_letter_code
_entity_poly.pdbx_strand_id
1 'polypeptide(L)'
;VKAKMDLKRSGLIIHIMALSKKTLLQDGDINKDQEELVFDPYNPNNHEITTTQVSEILKKYGVPDKVHNFKLYSRAFIHRSYVKRPHLENVENNIIIVDKPNNCLKLKTKSNERLEFLGDGVLECITKYYLYRRFPKENEGFMTDKKIALVKNESIGRMAYEMGLNKWYIMSKNAEEKKTRTNLKKLGCLFEAFLGALFLDFNKISIDDDGDWFKNVFVTGPGFQI
;
A
#
# COMPACT_ATOMS: atom_id res chain seq x y z
N VAL A 1 2.48 -39.65 33.78
CA VAL A 1 3.20 -38.97 32.68
C VAL A 1 2.23 -38.34 31.69
N LYS A 2 1.18 -39.04 31.25
CA LYS A 2 0.18 -38.54 30.27
C LYS A 2 -0.55 -37.27 30.78
N ALA A 3 -1.02 -37.25 32.02
CA ALA A 3 -1.75 -36.12 32.62
C ALA A 3 -0.88 -34.85 32.74
N LYS A 4 0.45 -34.95 32.98
CA LYS A 4 1.37 -33.80 32.97
C LYS A 4 1.66 -33.24 31.60
N MET A 5 1.57 -34.07 30.56
CA MET A 5 1.71 -33.60 29.16
C MET A 5 0.48 -32.86 28.68
N ASP A 6 -0.71 -33.27 29.10
CA ASP A 6 -1.98 -32.63 28.71
C ASP A 6 -2.14 -31.26 29.40
N LEU A 7 -1.71 -31.11 30.65
CA LEU A 7 -1.67 -29.81 31.35
C LEU A 7 -0.69 -28.81 30.74
N LYS A 8 0.47 -29.30 30.24
CA LYS A 8 1.44 -28.44 29.52
C LYS A 8 0.90 -28.03 28.14
N ARG A 9 0.22 -28.93 27.44
CA ARG A 9 -0.42 -28.59 26.16
C ARG A 9 -1.56 -27.60 26.32
N SER A 10 -2.42 -27.76 27.33
CA SER A 10 -3.50 -26.82 27.61
C SER A 10 -2.97 -25.44 28.02
N GLY A 11 -1.91 -25.38 28.85
CA GLY A 11 -1.25 -24.12 29.23
C GLY A 11 -0.61 -23.41 28.02
N LEU A 12 0.01 -24.16 27.10
CA LEU A 12 0.58 -23.61 25.87
C LEU A 12 -0.50 -23.07 24.92
N ILE A 13 -1.60 -23.82 24.78
CA ILE A 13 -2.77 -23.41 23.95
C ILE A 13 -3.40 -22.14 24.53
N ILE A 14 -3.61 -22.06 25.84
CA ILE A 14 -4.15 -20.86 26.52
C ILE A 14 -3.22 -19.67 26.36
N HIS A 15 -1.90 -19.88 26.43
CA HIS A 15 -0.93 -18.80 26.23
C HIS A 15 -0.88 -18.30 24.79
N ILE A 16 -0.96 -19.20 23.82
CA ILE A 16 -1.04 -18.85 22.39
C ILE A 16 -2.35 -18.11 22.09
N MET A 17 -3.47 -18.54 22.64
CA MET A 17 -4.77 -17.86 22.50
C MET A 17 -4.76 -16.46 23.14
N ALA A 18 -4.13 -16.30 24.31
CA ALA A 18 -4.01 -15.00 24.96
C ALA A 18 -3.11 -14.02 24.17
N LEU A 19 -2.01 -14.51 23.59
CA LEU A 19 -1.15 -13.75 22.68
C LEU A 19 -1.88 -13.36 21.39
N SER A 20 -2.67 -14.27 20.82
CA SER A 20 -3.51 -14.02 19.64
C SER A 20 -4.54 -12.93 19.91
N LYS A 21 -5.27 -13.00 21.02
CA LYS A 21 -6.25 -11.96 21.41
C LYS A 21 -5.59 -10.59 21.64
N LYS A 22 -4.41 -10.55 22.27
CA LYS A 22 -3.67 -9.30 22.48
C LYS A 22 -3.20 -8.67 21.17
N THR A 23 -2.80 -9.48 20.21
CA THR A 23 -2.41 -9.02 18.88
C THR A 23 -3.62 -8.52 18.08
N LEU A 24 -4.77 -9.19 18.20
CA LEU A 24 -6.03 -8.75 17.57
C LEU A 24 -6.53 -7.42 18.12
N LEU A 25 -6.41 -7.17 19.43
CA LEU A 25 -6.79 -5.90 20.05
C LEU A 25 -5.87 -4.73 19.67
N GLN A 26 -4.68 -4.99 19.12
CA GLN A 26 -3.80 -3.96 18.56
C GLN A 26 -4.21 -3.55 17.15
N ASP A 27 -5.08 -4.33 16.51
CA ASP A 27 -5.63 -3.99 15.19
C ASP A 27 -6.72 -2.92 15.38
N GLY A 28 -6.43 -1.72 14.92
CA GLY A 28 -7.34 -0.59 15.11
C GLY A 28 -8.66 -0.67 14.34
N ASP A 29 -8.83 -1.68 13.48
CA ASP A 29 -10.09 -1.95 12.76
C ASP A 29 -10.98 -2.96 13.53
N ILE A 30 -10.49 -3.50 14.68
CA ILE A 30 -11.24 -4.38 15.56
C ILE A 30 -11.61 -3.58 16.82
N ASN A 31 -12.90 -3.37 17.02
CA ASN A 31 -13.45 -2.70 18.17
C ASN A 31 -13.97 -3.72 19.18
N LYS A 32 -13.87 -3.39 20.48
CA LYS A 32 -14.53 -4.16 21.52
C LYS A 32 -15.88 -3.48 21.81
N ASP A 33 -16.95 -4.15 21.42
CA ASP A 33 -18.31 -3.73 21.79
C ASP A 33 -18.86 -4.70 22.85
N GLN A 34 -19.10 -4.19 24.06
CA GLN A 34 -19.44 -4.97 25.25
C GLN A 34 -18.40 -6.07 25.55
N GLU A 35 -18.74 -7.35 25.33
CA GLU A 35 -17.82 -8.48 25.48
C GLU A 35 -17.36 -9.08 24.16
N GLU A 36 -17.82 -8.54 23.04
CA GLU A 36 -17.56 -9.06 21.69
C GLU A 36 -16.52 -8.22 20.94
N LEU A 37 -15.74 -8.88 20.08
CA LEU A 37 -14.82 -8.21 19.16
C LEU A 37 -15.52 -8.02 17.84
N VAL A 38 -15.58 -6.79 17.35
CA VAL A 38 -16.27 -6.42 16.11
C VAL A 38 -15.26 -5.87 15.12
N PHE A 39 -15.21 -6.47 13.94
CA PHE A 39 -14.43 -5.98 12.80
C PHE A 39 -15.34 -5.22 11.84
N ASP A 40 -15.22 -3.88 11.83
CA ASP A 40 -15.93 -2.96 10.94
C ASP A 40 -14.95 -2.05 10.18
N PRO A 41 -14.42 -2.47 9.04
CA PRO A 41 -13.53 -1.66 8.23
C PRO A 41 -14.27 -0.74 7.25
N TYR A 42 -15.59 -0.84 7.12
CA TYR A 42 -16.33 -0.17 6.06
C TYR A 42 -16.33 1.34 6.21
N ASN A 43 -15.93 2.02 5.12
CA ASN A 43 -15.78 3.48 5.07
C ASN A 43 -16.56 4.02 3.85
N PRO A 44 -17.64 4.79 4.07
CA PRO A 44 -18.46 5.35 2.99
C PRO A 44 -17.72 6.46 2.19
N ASN A 45 -16.62 7.00 2.71
CA ASN A 45 -15.84 8.03 2.03
C ASN A 45 -14.89 7.47 0.95
N ASN A 46 -14.86 6.15 0.78
CA ASN A 46 -14.03 5.53 -0.24
C ASN A 46 -14.68 5.63 -1.63
N HIS A 47 -13.89 6.11 -2.59
CA HIS A 47 -14.26 6.16 -4.01
C HIS A 47 -13.18 5.50 -4.86
N GLU A 48 -13.60 4.74 -5.87
CA GLU A 48 -12.66 4.15 -6.83
C GLU A 48 -12.26 5.19 -7.89
N ILE A 49 -10.97 5.24 -8.20
CA ILE A 49 -10.48 6.02 -9.33
C ILE A 49 -10.89 5.35 -10.65
N THR A 50 -11.08 6.13 -11.69
CA THR A 50 -11.39 5.66 -13.05
C THR A 50 -10.16 5.78 -13.96
N THR A 51 -10.18 5.06 -15.08
CA THR A 51 -9.13 5.16 -16.11
C THR A 51 -8.96 6.59 -16.62
N THR A 52 -10.07 7.31 -16.84
CA THR A 52 -10.06 8.70 -17.29
C THR A 52 -9.33 9.60 -16.29
N GLN A 53 -9.62 9.45 -15.01
CA GLN A 53 -8.97 10.25 -13.95
C GLN A 53 -7.48 9.95 -13.82
N VAL A 54 -7.06 8.69 -14.02
CA VAL A 54 -5.62 8.37 -14.09
C VAL A 54 -4.99 9.07 -15.28
N SER A 55 -5.60 8.97 -16.47
CA SER A 55 -5.11 9.65 -17.69
C SER A 55 -5.01 11.17 -17.51
N GLU A 56 -5.99 11.80 -16.86
CA GLU A 56 -5.96 13.23 -16.56
C GLU A 56 -4.81 13.62 -15.63
N ILE A 57 -4.53 12.79 -14.60
CA ILE A 57 -3.39 12.99 -13.70
C ILE A 57 -2.09 12.88 -14.50
N LEU A 58 -1.90 11.84 -15.29
CA LEU A 58 -0.70 11.63 -16.09
C LEU A 58 -0.46 12.80 -17.06
N LYS A 59 -1.50 13.20 -17.79
CA LYS A 59 -1.44 14.32 -18.75
C LYS A 59 -1.07 15.64 -18.10
N LYS A 60 -1.62 15.93 -16.90
CA LYS A 60 -1.32 17.16 -16.14
C LYS A 60 0.18 17.29 -15.84
N TYR A 61 0.87 16.18 -15.65
CA TYR A 61 2.30 16.16 -15.31
C TYR A 61 3.21 15.82 -16.52
N GLY A 62 2.69 15.94 -17.75
CA GLY A 62 3.45 15.76 -18.98
C GLY A 62 3.85 14.31 -19.26
N VAL A 63 3.22 13.35 -18.59
CA VAL A 63 3.39 11.93 -18.86
C VAL A 63 2.38 11.51 -19.91
N PRO A 64 2.72 10.60 -20.85
CA PRO A 64 1.74 10.06 -21.80
C PRO A 64 0.48 9.56 -21.07
N ASP A 65 -0.69 10.00 -21.56
CA ASP A 65 -1.98 9.76 -20.90
C ASP A 65 -2.58 8.38 -21.17
N LYS A 66 -1.88 7.54 -21.90
CA LYS A 66 -2.32 6.19 -22.25
C LYS A 66 -2.08 5.21 -21.09
N VAL A 67 -3.17 4.81 -20.45
CA VAL A 67 -3.17 3.73 -19.44
C VAL A 67 -3.27 2.38 -20.15
N HIS A 68 -2.25 1.54 -20.02
CA HIS A 68 -2.21 0.19 -20.58
C HIS A 68 -2.83 -0.85 -19.66
N ASN A 69 -2.53 -0.77 -18.35
CA ASN A 69 -3.03 -1.69 -17.34
C ASN A 69 -3.62 -0.95 -16.14
N PHE A 70 -4.90 -0.62 -16.23
CA PHE A 70 -5.63 0.09 -15.18
C PHE A 70 -5.64 -0.63 -13.83
N LYS A 71 -5.54 -1.98 -13.80
CA LYS A 71 -5.52 -2.77 -12.55
C LYS A 71 -4.34 -2.38 -11.65
N LEU A 72 -3.21 -1.95 -12.22
CA LEU A 72 -2.06 -1.47 -11.46
C LEU A 72 -2.40 -0.21 -10.67
N TYR A 73 -2.98 0.78 -11.33
CA TYR A 73 -3.38 2.05 -10.70
C TYR A 73 -4.51 1.84 -9.68
N SER A 74 -5.54 1.09 -10.04
CA SER A 74 -6.62 0.76 -9.10
C SER A 74 -6.06 0.14 -7.81
N ARG A 75 -5.06 -0.75 -7.91
CA ARG A 75 -4.41 -1.36 -6.76
C ARG A 75 -3.52 -0.39 -5.98
N ALA A 76 -2.87 0.58 -6.63
CA ALA A 76 -2.03 1.57 -5.96
C ALA A 76 -2.79 2.38 -4.91
N PHE A 77 -4.09 2.55 -5.07
CA PHE A 77 -4.95 3.29 -4.14
C PHE A 77 -5.54 2.46 -3.00
N ILE A 78 -5.15 1.20 -2.80
CA ILE A 78 -5.72 0.34 -1.75
C ILE A 78 -4.80 0.28 -0.55
N HIS A 79 -5.16 0.99 0.52
CA HIS A 79 -4.46 0.88 1.82
C HIS A 79 -4.69 -0.52 2.43
N ARG A 80 -3.69 -1.05 3.14
CA ARG A 80 -3.75 -2.38 3.76
C ARG A 80 -4.94 -2.58 4.71
N SER A 81 -5.45 -1.51 5.31
CA SER A 81 -6.60 -1.58 6.23
C SER A 81 -7.91 -1.95 5.52
N TYR A 82 -8.02 -1.83 4.19
CA TYR A 82 -9.23 -2.15 3.43
C TYR A 82 -9.13 -3.47 2.66
N VAL A 83 -8.33 -4.40 3.18
CA VAL A 83 -8.15 -5.73 2.58
C VAL A 83 -8.87 -6.78 3.43
N LYS A 84 -9.45 -7.79 2.76
CA LYS A 84 -10.04 -8.97 3.42
C LYS A 84 -9.01 -9.62 4.34
N ARG A 85 -9.49 -10.09 5.49
CA ARG A 85 -8.70 -10.76 6.51
C ARG A 85 -9.26 -12.16 6.79
N PRO A 86 -8.98 -13.15 5.93
CA PRO A 86 -9.56 -14.50 6.06
C PRO A 86 -9.28 -15.16 7.42
N HIS A 87 -8.16 -14.80 8.07
CA HIS A 87 -7.81 -15.32 9.38
C HIS A 87 -8.76 -14.87 10.51
N LEU A 88 -9.56 -13.80 10.28
CA LEU A 88 -10.59 -13.38 11.25
C LEU A 88 -11.86 -14.21 11.13
N GLU A 89 -12.08 -14.88 10.00
CA GLU A 89 -13.25 -15.73 9.75
C GLU A 89 -13.19 -17.07 10.54
N ASN A 90 -12.11 -17.32 11.30
CA ASN A 90 -11.99 -18.50 12.13
C ASN A 90 -12.90 -18.40 13.37
N VAL A 91 -13.81 -19.35 13.51
CA VAL A 91 -14.79 -19.47 14.62
C VAL A 91 -14.14 -19.40 16.00
N GLU A 92 -12.86 -19.78 16.12
CA GLU A 92 -12.10 -19.73 17.38
C GLU A 92 -11.83 -18.31 17.92
N ASN A 93 -11.94 -17.29 17.08
CA ASN A 93 -11.59 -15.91 17.45
C ASN A 93 -12.77 -15.12 18.03
N ASN A 94 -14.01 -15.62 17.96
CA ASN A 94 -15.22 -14.91 18.41
C ASN A 94 -15.30 -13.43 17.91
N ILE A 95 -14.95 -13.20 16.63
CA ILE A 95 -14.98 -11.89 16.02
C ILE A 95 -16.23 -11.81 15.14
N ILE A 96 -17.05 -10.81 15.39
CA ILE A 96 -18.19 -10.47 14.53
C ILE A 96 -17.66 -9.64 13.36
N ILE A 97 -17.83 -10.15 12.15
CA ILE A 97 -17.52 -9.42 10.92
C ILE A 97 -18.80 -8.72 10.47
N VAL A 98 -18.76 -7.40 10.41
CA VAL A 98 -19.90 -6.60 10.00
C VAL A 98 -20.21 -6.82 8.51
N ASP A 99 -21.49 -6.98 8.18
CA ASP A 99 -21.92 -7.06 6.80
C ASP A 99 -21.66 -5.76 6.04
N LYS A 100 -21.34 -5.88 4.74
CA LYS A 100 -21.04 -4.74 3.91
C LYS A 100 -22.24 -3.80 3.77
N PRO A 101 -22.19 -2.54 4.25
CA PRO A 101 -23.21 -1.53 4.00
C PRO A 101 -23.38 -1.25 2.50
N ASN A 102 -24.60 -0.89 2.08
CA ASN A 102 -24.90 -0.64 0.66
C ASN A 102 -24.09 0.52 0.06
N ASN A 103 -23.79 1.54 0.86
CA ASN A 103 -23.02 2.72 0.46
C ASN A 103 -21.50 2.55 0.58
N CYS A 104 -21.00 1.35 0.87
CA CYS A 104 -19.57 1.07 1.00
C CYS A 104 -19.05 0.18 -0.11
N LEU A 105 -17.77 0.33 -0.47
CA LEU A 105 -17.07 -0.55 -1.39
C LEU A 105 -16.88 -1.93 -0.79
N LYS A 106 -16.76 -2.97 -1.63
CA LYS A 106 -16.34 -4.30 -1.17
C LYS A 106 -14.88 -4.26 -0.73
N LEU A 107 -14.55 -5.01 0.33
CA LEU A 107 -13.15 -5.20 0.74
C LEU A 107 -12.33 -5.79 -0.42
N LYS A 108 -11.12 -5.29 -0.55
CA LYS A 108 -10.20 -5.71 -1.60
C LYS A 108 -9.42 -6.95 -1.18
N THR A 109 -8.76 -7.61 -2.12
CA THR A 109 -7.99 -8.83 -1.86
C THR A 109 -6.50 -8.56 -1.65
N LYS A 110 -5.99 -7.47 -2.19
CA LYS A 110 -4.55 -7.12 -2.15
C LYS A 110 -4.39 -5.62 -1.89
N SER A 111 -3.44 -5.25 -1.04
CA SER A 111 -3.05 -3.85 -0.76
C SER A 111 -2.06 -3.31 -1.81
N ASN A 112 -1.71 -2.05 -1.65
CA ASN A 112 -0.70 -1.35 -2.45
C ASN A 112 0.75 -1.58 -1.97
N GLU A 113 0.97 -2.26 -0.85
CA GLU A 113 2.30 -2.37 -0.22
C GLU A 113 3.40 -2.90 -1.15
N ARG A 114 3.09 -3.85 -2.03
CA ARG A 114 4.07 -4.34 -3.01
C ARG A 114 4.40 -3.33 -4.11
N LEU A 115 3.44 -2.49 -4.49
CA LEU A 115 3.65 -1.40 -5.44
C LEU A 115 4.44 -0.26 -4.78
N GLU A 116 4.16 0.05 -3.51
CA GLU A 116 4.92 0.97 -2.67
C GLU A 116 6.39 0.57 -2.60
N PHE A 117 6.66 -0.69 -2.27
CA PHE A 117 8.02 -1.25 -2.22
C PHE A 117 8.78 -1.08 -3.55
N LEU A 118 8.12 -1.39 -4.67
CA LEU A 118 8.73 -1.21 -5.99
C LEU A 118 8.94 0.28 -6.30
N GLY A 119 7.94 1.10 -6.02
CA GLY A 119 7.96 2.53 -6.32
C GLY A 119 9.00 3.31 -5.53
N ASP A 120 9.28 2.93 -4.29
CA ASP A 120 10.39 3.46 -3.50
C ASP A 120 11.73 3.25 -4.23
N GLY A 121 12.01 2.03 -4.67
CA GLY A 121 13.21 1.72 -5.46
C GLY A 121 13.29 2.49 -6.78
N VAL A 122 12.17 2.63 -7.49
CA VAL A 122 12.08 3.42 -8.73
C VAL A 122 12.35 4.90 -8.44
N LEU A 123 11.72 5.46 -7.41
CA LEU A 123 11.91 6.86 -6.99
C LEU A 123 13.36 7.14 -6.64
N GLU A 124 13.98 6.25 -5.89
CA GLU A 124 15.38 6.39 -5.52
C GLU A 124 16.30 6.37 -6.74
N CYS A 125 16.07 5.45 -7.67
CA CYS A 125 16.83 5.33 -8.90
C CYS A 125 16.74 6.59 -9.77
N ILE A 126 15.52 7.06 -10.07
CA ILE A 126 15.32 8.25 -10.94
C ILE A 126 15.86 9.51 -10.28
N THR A 127 15.73 9.65 -8.96
CA THR A 127 16.26 10.81 -8.24
C THR A 127 17.78 10.83 -8.28
N LYS A 128 18.44 9.70 -8.03
CA LYS A 128 19.90 9.59 -8.14
C LYS A 128 20.39 9.88 -9.56
N TYR A 129 19.71 9.32 -10.57
CA TYR A 129 20.03 9.60 -11.97
C TYR A 129 19.89 11.09 -12.31
N TYR A 130 18.79 11.72 -11.88
CA TYR A 130 18.58 13.15 -12.07
C TYR A 130 19.69 13.97 -11.43
N LEU A 131 20.05 13.72 -10.17
CA LEU A 131 21.09 14.44 -9.45
C LEU A 131 22.47 14.25 -10.10
N TYR A 132 22.81 13.02 -10.48
CA TYR A 132 24.04 12.71 -11.20
C TYR A 132 24.17 13.52 -12.50
N ARG A 133 23.11 13.62 -13.27
CA ARG A 133 23.08 14.41 -14.51
C ARG A 133 23.08 15.91 -14.28
N ARG A 134 22.39 16.36 -13.24
CA ARG A 134 22.18 17.78 -12.95
C ARG A 134 23.40 18.45 -12.31
N PHE A 135 24.18 17.69 -11.57
CA PHE A 135 25.31 18.18 -10.79
C PHE A 135 26.61 17.40 -11.11
N PRO A 136 27.15 17.51 -12.33
CA PRO A 136 28.27 16.67 -12.78
C PRO A 136 29.59 16.98 -12.10
N LYS A 137 29.70 18.08 -11.37
CA LYS A 137 30.93 18.50 -10.67
C LYS A 137 30.86 18.28 -9.15
N GLU A 138 29.69 17.89 -8.64
CA GLU A 138 29.47 17.71 -7.21
C GLU A 138 29.86 16.29 -6.77
N ASN A 139 30.23 16.16 -5.51
CA ASN A 139 30.59 14.87 -4.92
C ASN A 139 29.37 14.06 -4.48
N GLU A 140 29.60 12.82 -4.10
CA GLU A 140 28.54 11.89 -3.65
C GLU A 140 27.80 12.42 -2.42
N GLY A 141 28.51 12.99 -1.44
CA GLY A 141 27.90 13.54 -0.21
C GLY A 141 26.86 14.63 -0.53
N PHE A 142 27.19 15.59 -1.40
CA PHE A 142 26.23 16.61 -1.86
C PHE A 142 25.00 15.97 -2.51
N MET A 143 25.19 15.00 -3.41
CA MET A 143 24.07 14.32 -4.08
C MET A 143 23.20 13.54 -3.09
N THR A 144 23.80 12.93 -2.10
CA THR A 144 23.08 12.18 -1.05
C THR A 144 22.21 13.12 -0.21
N ASP A 145 22.73 14.27 0.23
CA ASP A 145 21.96 15.26 0.98
C ASP A 145 20.77 15.78 0.17
N LYS A 146 20.99 16.08 -1.11
CA LYS A 146 19.89 16.51 -2.00
C LYS A 146 18.86 15.41 -2.22
N LYS A 147 19.30 14.16 -2.41
CA LYS A 147 18.40 13.01 -2.53
C LYS A 147 17.51 12.88 -1.30
N ILE A 148 18.07 12.90 -0.09
CA ILE A 148 17.31 12.79 1.16
C ILE A 148 16.24 13.89 1.24
N ALA A 149 16.58 15.13 0.89
CA ALA A 149 15.63 16.25 0.93
C ALA A 149 14.48 16.08 -0.07
N LEU A 150 14.75 15.49 -1.25
CA LEU A 150 13.75 15.32 -2.31
C LEU A 150 12.79 14.15 -2.01
N VAL A 151 13.33 12.99 -1.56
CA VAL A 151 12.53 11.75 -1.45
C VAL A 151 12.00 11.47 -0.04
N LYS A 152 12.19 12.36 0.94
CA LYS A 152 11.58 12.16 2.25
C LYS A 152 10.05 12.13 2.15
N ASN A 153 9.42 11.27 2.94
CA ASN A 153 7.99 11.02 2.86
C ASN A 153 7.12 12.27 2.94
N GLU A 154 7.54 13.31 3.69
CA GLU A 154 6.80 14.57 3.76
C GLU A 154 6.83 15.33 2.43
N SER A 155 7.96 15.31 1.71
CA SER A 155 8.10 15.97 0.41
C SER A 155 7.25 15.30 -0.66
N ILE A 156 7.41 13.98 -0.82
CA ILE A 156 6.64 13.21 -1.81
C ILE A 156 5.15 13.11 -1.42
N GLY A 157 4.84 13.15 -0.11
CA GLY A 157 3.47 13.21 0.39
C GLY A 157 2.76 14.52 0.02
N ARG A 158 3.47 15.65 0.02
CA ARG A 158 2.93 16.92 -0.50
C ARG A 158 2.65 16.81 -2.00
N MET A 159 3.55 16.22 -2.76
CA MET A 159 3.33 15.96 -4.19
C MET A 159 2.08 15.11 -4.43
N ALA A 160 1.91 14.02 -3.67
CA ALA A 160 0.70 13.20 -3.74
C ALA A 160 -0.58 14.01 -3.45
N TYR A 161 -0.52 14.88 -2.45
CA TYR A 161 -1.65 15.74 -2.09
C TYR A 161 -1.98 16.76 -3.20
N GLU A 162 -0.97 17.44 -3.75
CA GLU A 162 -1.11 18.40 -4.86
C GLU A 162 -1.59 17.74 -6.16
N MET A 163 -1.19 16.48 -6.38
CA MET A 163 -1.71 15.64 -7.47
C MET A 163 -3.17 15.22 -7.25
N GLY A 164 -3.69 15.38 -6.04
CA GLY A 164 -5.03 14.96 -5.66
C GLY A 164 -5.19 13.45 -5.50
N LEU A 165 -4.08 12.69 -5.33
CA LEU A 165 -4.11 11.23 -5.17
C LEU A 165 -4.87 10.81 -3.91
N ASN A 166 -4.79 11.61 -2.85
CA ASN A 166 -5.47 11.37 -1.57
C ASN A 166 -6.98 11.17 -1.69
N LYS A 167 -7.62 11.77 -2.69
CA LYS A 167 -9.07 11.67 -2.93
C LYS A 167 -9.53 10.23 -3.22
N TRP A 168 -8.65 9.44 -3.83
CA TRP A 168 -8.92 8.08 -4.29
C TRP A 168 -8.35 7.01 -3.35
N TYR A 169 -7.75 7.41 -2.22
CA TYR A 169 -7.13 6.48 -1.29
C TYR A 169 -8.19 5.70 -0.53
N ILE A 170 -8.28 4.39 -0.77
CA ILE A 170 -9.27 3.47 -0.20
C ILE A 170 -8.72 2.91 1.11
N MET A 171 -9.41 3.18 2.23
CA MET A 171 -8.95 2.79 3.57
C MET A 171 -10.12 2.49 4.51
N SER A 172 -9.85 1.83 5.63
CA SER A 172 -10.85 1.57 6.65
C SER A 172 -11.36 2.84 7.33
N LYS A 173 -12.52 2.74 7.98
CA LYS A 173 -13.10 3.81 8.79
C LYS A 173 -12.13 4.29 9.87
N ASN A 174 -11.50 3.38 10.61
CA ASN A 174 -10.50 3.72 11.62
C ASN A 174 -9.26 4.43 11.04
N ALA A 175 -8.78 4.03 9.85
CA ALA A 175 -7.69 4.72 9.18
C ALA A 175 -8.09 6.14 8.74
N GLU A 176 -9.34 6.34 8.32
CA GLU A 176 -9.90 7.65 8.00
C GLU A 176 -9.98 8.55 9.24
N GLU A 177 -10.50 8.04 10.36
CA GLU A 177 -10.58 8.73 11.65
C GLU A 177 -9.18 9.16 12.16
N LYS A 178 -8.16 8.36 11.92
CA LYS A 178 -6.74 8.68 12.17
C LYS A 178 -6.14 9.66 11.16
N LYS A 179 -6.96 10.25 10.28
CA LYS A 179 -6.56 11.24 9.26
C LYS A 179 -5.49 10.71 8.29
N THR A 180 -5.49 9.42 7.99
CA THR A 180 -4.54 8.80 7.04
C THR A 180 -4.59 9.49 5.67
N ARG A 181 -5.77 9.92 5.22
CA ARG A 181 -6.00 10.62 3.93
C ARG A 181 -5.31 11.98 3.81
N THR A 182 -4.90 12.58 4.91
CA THR A 182 -4.19 13.86 4.95
C THR A 182 -2.81 13.78 5.61
N ASN A 183 -2.41 12.60 6.05
CA ASN A 183 -1.10 12.37 6.66
C ASN A 183 -0.02 12.27 5.58
N LEU A 184 0.90 13.24 5.56
CA LEU A 184 1.93 13.33 4.51
C LEU A 184 2.81 12.08 4.42
N LYS A 185 3.14 11.42 5.54
CA LYS A 185 3.92 10.17 5.50
C LYS A 185 3.15 9.05 4.78
N LYS A 186 1.85 8.94 5.05
CA LYS A 186 0.98 7.95 4.40
C LYS A 186 0.72 8.29 2.93
N LEU A 187 0.68 9.57 2.61
CA LEU A 187 0.59 10.02 1.22
C LEU A 187 1.91 9.82 0.47
N GLY A 188 3.06 9.85 1.15
CA GLY A 188 4.34 9.44 0.56
C GLY A 188 4.28 7.98 0.08
N CYS A 189 3.84 7.07 0.94
CA CYS A 189 3.63 5.66 0.58
C CYS A 189 2.64 5.49 -0.60
N LEU A 190 1.59 6.30 -0.64
CA LEU A 190 0.65 6.32 -1.77
C LEU A 190 1.32 6.79 -3.06
N PHE A 191 2.17 7.83 -2.99
CA PHE A 191 2.93 8.32 -4.14
C PHE A 191 3.87 7.24 -4.69
N GLU A 192 4.62 6.58 -3.82
CA GLU A 192 5.48 5.46 -4.20
C GLU A 192 4.68 4.33 -4.85
N ALA A 193 3.53 3.96 -4.29
CA ALA A 193 2.67 2.94 -4.89
C ALA A 193 2.15 3.34 -6.28
N PHE A 194 1.79 4.62 -6.47
CA PHE A 194 1.37 5.15 -7.76
C PHE A 194 2.52 5.14 -8.77
N LEU A 195 3.73 5.52 -8.33
CA LEU A 195 4.93 5.47 -9.17
C LEU A 195 5.31 4.04 -9.55
N GLY A 196 5.17 3.08 -8.62
CA GLY A 196 5.36 1.67 -8.92
C GLY A 196 4.36 1.13 -9.95
N ALA A 197 3.11 1.57 -9.87
CA ALA A 197 2.09 1.24 -10.88
C ALA A 197 2.42 1.83 -12.25
N LEU A 198 2.83 3.11 -12.29
CA LEU A 198 3.26 3.80 -13.50
C LEU A 198 4.45 3.10 -14.15
N PHE A 199 5.47 2.74 -13.38
CA PHE A 199 6.65 2.03 -13.85
C PHE A 199 6.27 0.69 -14.53
N LEU A 200 5.42 -0.12 -13.89
CA LEU A 200 4.97 -1.39 -14.44
C LEU A 200 4.13 -1.21 -15.71
N ASP A 201 3.25 -0.20 -15.74
CA ASP A 201 2.37 0.07 -16.88
C ASP A 201 3.17 0.47 -18.12
N PHE A 202 4.14 1.36 -17.98
CA PHE A 202 4.97 1.83 -19.10
C PHE A 202 5.95 0.77 -19.59
N ASN A 203 6.43 -0.09 -18.72
CA ASN A 203 7.27 -1.22 -19.14
C ASN A 203 6.43 -2.43 -19.60
N LYS A 204 5.09 -2.31 -19.64
CA LYS A 204 4.14 -3.36 -20.04
C LYS A 204 4.27 -4.64 -19.22
N ILE A 205 4.60 -4.49 -17.94
CA ILE A 205 4.76 -5.60 -17.00
C ILE A 205 3.42 -5.88 -16.31
N SER A 206 2.96 -7.13 -16.33
CA SER A 206 1.75 -7.55 -15.62
C SER A 206 2.01 -7.71 -14.12
N ILE A 207 0.98 -7.47 -13.27
CA ILE A 207 1.04 -7.77 -11.83
C ILE A 207 1.21 -9.28 -11.57
N ASP A 208 0.73 -10.09 -12.50
CA ASP A 208 0.69 -11.56 -12.39
C ASP A 208 1.86 -12.23 -13.15
N ASP A 209 2.81 -11.45 -13.65
CA ASP A 209 3.96 -11.93 -14.42
C ASP A 209 5.05 -12.43 -13.46
N ASP A 210 5.24 -13.75 -13.43
CA ASP A 210 6.07 -14.45 -12.45
C ASP A 210 7.58 -14.42 -12.75
N GLY A 211 8.09 -13.40 -13.46
CA GLY A 211 9.50 -13.15 -13.29
C GLY A 211 10.42 -13.13 -14.49
N ASP A 212 10.00 -13.40 -15.72
CA ASP A 212 10.88 -13.24 -16.89
C ASP A 212 11.16 -11.75 -17.22
N TRP A 213 10.45 -10.82 -16.58
CA TRP A 213 10.67 -9.39 -16.78
C TRP A 213 12.08 -8.95 -16.38
N PHE A 214 12.63 -9.47 -15.28
CA PHE A 214 13.99 -9.16 -14.85
C PHE A 214 14.99 -9.55 -15.94
N LYS A 215 14.83 -10.76 -16.49
CA LYS A 215 15.61 -11.25 -17.61
C LYS A 215 15.42 -10.37 -18.87
N ASN A 216 14.18 -9.99 -19.15
CA ASN A 216 13.86 -9.19 -20.33
C ASN A 216 14.34 -7.74 -20.19
N VAL A 217 14.28 -7.14 -19.00
CA VAL A 217 14.71 -5.74 -18.77
C VAL A 217 16.23 -5.65 -18.59
N PHE A 218 16.84 -6.56 -17.81
CA PHE A 218 18.26 -6.46 -17.45
C PHE A 218 19.19 -7.29 -18.32
N VAL A 219 18.74 -8.41 -18.90
CA VAL A 219 19.58 -9.35 -19.62
C VAL A 219 19.43 -9.21 -21.14
N THR A 220 18.24 -8.99 -21.66
CA THR A 220 17.95 -8.96 -23.09
C THR A 220 17.34 -7.64 -23.59
N GLY A 221 16.91 -6.78 -22.69
CA GLY A 221 16.24 -5.53 -23.02
C GLY A 221 17.16 -4.29 -23.03
N PRO A 222 16.64 -3.13 -23.44
CA PRO A 222 17.40 -1.88 -23.51
C PRO A 222 17.74 -1.25 -22.14
N GLY A 223 17.55 -1.97 -21.04
CA GLY A 223 17.71 -1.46 -19.71
C GLY A 223 16.48 -0.69 -19.21
N PHE A 224 16.63 0.03 -18.08
CA PHE A 224 15.59 0.90 -17.54
C PHE A 224 15.22 1.98 -18.55
N GLN A 225 14.06 1.88 -19.16
CA GLN A 225 13.43 3.02 -19.82
C GLN A 225 12.66 3.81 -18.76
N ILE A 226 13.24 4.90 -18.31
CA ILE A 226 12.60 5.88 -17.43
C ILE A 226 12.20 7.09 -18.29
#